data_8ddc5510bef4596a0ae545c195853421
#
_entry.id   8ddc5510bef4596a0ae545c195853421
#
_cell.length_a   1.000
_cell.length_b   1.000
_cell.length_c   1.000
_cell.angle_alpha   90.00
_cell.angle_beta   90.00
_cell.angle_gamma   90.00
#
_symmetry.space_group_name_H-M   'P 1'
#
loop_
_entity.id
_entity.type
_entity.pdbx_description
1 polymer ?
#
loop_
_entity_poly.entity_id
_entity_poly.type
_entity_poly.pdbx_seq_one_letter_code
_entity_poly.pdbx_strand_id
1 'polypeptide(L)'
;HVLPGEDPDAAQVLEDVFERRGMTVLRRSRAESAVRTADGVRVTLADGRTVEGSHCLMAVGSVPNTEDLGLDGAGVRTSASGHVEVDLVSRTSARGVYAAGDCTGVLLLASVAAMQGRIAMWHALGAAVAPLDLRTVSSNVFTDPEIGSVGYTQADVDAGRVNAEVVTLPLATNARAKMQGITDGFVKVICRRGTRIVIGGVVVAPHASELIFGLALAVEQRLTVDQVAAT
;
A
#
# COMPACT_ATOMS: atom_id res chain seq x y z
N HIS A 1 4.58 9.20 -12.15
CA HIS A 1 3.15 8.82 -12.11
C HIS A 1 2.62 8.95 -10.68
N VAL A 2 1.30 8.89 -10.51
CA VAL A 2 0.65 8.84 -9.19
C VAL A 2 1.05 7.55 -8.48
N LEU A 3 0.95 7.53 -7.14
CA LEU A 3 1.19 6.34 -6.32
C LEU A 3 2.51 5.62 -6.67
N PRO A 4 3.68 6.26 -6.51
CA PRO A 4 4.96 5.71 -6.98
C PRO A 4 5.37 4.41 -6.26
N GLY A 5 4.71 4.05 -5.16
CA GLY A 5 4.94 2.79 -4.43
C GLY A 5 4.04 1.64 -4.86
N GLU A 6 3.02 1.89 -5.69
CA GLU A 6 2.06 0.89 -6.16
C GLU A 6 2.51 0.23 -7.47
N ASP A 7 1.77 -0.79 -7.89
CA ASP A 7 1.97 -1.45 -9.19
C ASP A 7 1.89 -0.41 -10.32
N PRO A 8 2.87 -0.37 -11.24
CA PRO A 8 2.92 0.65 -12.28
C PRO A 8 1.73 0.59 -13.25
N ASP A 9 1.18 -0.60 -13.54
CA ASP A 9 -0.01 -0.73 -14.39
C ASP A 9 -1.25 -0.21 -13.66
N ALA A 10 -1.34 -0.43 -12.35
CA ALA A 10 -2.42 0.11 -11.53
C ALA A 10 -2.37 1.65 -11.46
N ALA A 11 -1.19 2.20 -11.26
CA ALA A 11 -0.96 3.64 -11.28
C ALA A 11 -1.32 4.25 -12.65
N GLN A 12 -0.98 3.59 -13.75
CA GLN A 12 -1.32 4.04 -15.10
C GLN A 12 -2.83 4.06 -15.34
N VAL A 13 -3.56 2.99 -14.94
CA VAL A 13 -5.03 2.97 -15.06
C VAL A 13 -5.65 4.15 -14.31
N LEU A 14 -5.15 4.42 -13.10
CA LEU A 14 -5.68 5.52 -12.29
C LEU A 14 -5.40 6.89 -12.92
N GLU A 15 -4.20 7.10 -13.47
CA GLU A 15 -3.85 8.32 -14.20
C GLU A 15 -4.78 8.54 -15.41
N ASP A 16 -4.99 7.49 -16.22
CA ASP A 16 -5.85 7.54 -17.39
C ASP A 16 -7.31 7.90 -17.02
N VAL A 17 -7.80 7.36 -15.90
CA VAL A 17 -9.12 7.68 -15.37
C VAL A 17 -9.18 9.14 -14.90
N PHE A 18 -8.17 9.63 -14.19
CA PHE A 18 -8.12 11.01 -13.72
C PHE A 18 -8.08 12.00 -14.88
N GLU A 19 -7.27 11.74 -15.90
CA GLU A 19 -7.17 12.59 -17.10
C GLU A 19 -8.51 12.63 -17.86
N ARG A 20 -9.19 11.48 -18.02
CA ARG A 20 -10.54 11.43 -18.64
C ARG A 20 -11.61 12.19 -17.82
N ARG A 21 -11.42 12.30 -16.50
CA ARG A 21 -12.30 13.07 -15.61
C ARG A 21 -11.93 14.56 -15.56
N GLY A 22 -10.98 15.02 -16.38
CA GLY A 22 -10.59 16.42 -16.50
C GLY A 22 -9.52 16.86 -15.49
N MET A 23 -8.87 15.95 -14.78
CA MET A 23 -7.72 16.28 -13.93
C MET A 23 -6.45 16.37 -14.78
N THR A 24 -5.55 17.27 -14.41
CA THR A 24 -4.22 17.34 -14.99
C THR A 24 -3.23 16.64 -14.08
N VAL A 25 -2.59 15.58 -14.58
CA VAL A 25 -1.55 14.86 -13.85
C VAL A 25 -0.17 15.36 -14.27
N LEU A 26 0.55 16.00 -13.35
CA LEU A 26 1.91 16.49 -13.59
C LEU A 26 2.91 15.41 -13.17
N ARG A 27 3.23 14.52 -14.11
CA ARG A 27 4.16 13.41 -13.90
C ARG A 27 5.59 13.93 -13.66
N ARG A 28 6.37 13.19 -12.87
CA ARG A 28 7.79 13.50 -12.56
C ARG A 28 7.98 14.92 -12.04
N SER A 29 7.01 15.43 -11.32
CA SER A 29 7.00 16.77 -10.78
C SER A 29 6.98 16.73 -9.27
N ARG A 30 7.74 17.60 -8.63
CA ARG A 30 7.78 17.80 -7.19
C ARG A 30 7.40 19.24 -6.89
N ALA A 31 6.44 19.44 -5.99
CA ALA A 31 6.15 20.77 -5.47
C ALA A 31 7.29 21.22 -4.57
N GLU A 32 7.76 22.44 -4.76
CA GLU A 32 8.82 23.07 -3.97
C GLU A 32 8.23 24.07 -2.97
N SER A 33 7.22 24.83 -3.40
CA SER A 33 6.54 25.79 -2.53
C SER A 33 5.08 25.96 -2.91
N ALA A 34 4.29 26.39 -1.92
CA ALA A 34 2.92 26.83 -2.12
C ALA A 34 2.74 28.18 -1.42
N VAL A 35 2.29 29.19 -2.14
CA VAL A 35 2.15 30.56 -1.66
C VAL A 35 0.72 31.04 -1.89
N ARG A 36 0.12 31.65 -0.88
CA ARG A 36 -1.19 32.30 -0.99
C ARG A 36 -1.08 33.55 -1.85
N THR A 37 -1.99 33.70 -2.80
CA THR A 37 -2.16 34.90 -3.64
C THR A 37 -3.44 35.66 -3.26
N ALA A 38 -3.71 36.78 -3.90
CA ALA A 38 -4.96 37.53 -3.66
C ALA A 38 -6.20 36.68 -4.03
N ASP A 39 -6.10 35.85 -5.09
CA ASP A 39 -7.22 35.12 -5.68
C ASP A 39 -7.17 33.61 -5.44
N GLY A 40 -6.20 33.13 -4.65
CA GLY A 40 -6.06 31.69 -4.40
C GLY A 40 -4.68 31.27 -3.92
N VAL A 41 -4.12 30.26 -4.57
CA VAL A 41 -2.80 29.71 -4.25
C VAL A 41 -1.98 29.47 -5.51
N ARG A 42 -0.67 29.74 -5.45
CA ARG A 42 0.30 29.38 -6.48
C ARG A 42 1.24 28.33 -5.93
N VAL A 43 1.36 27.21 -6.63
CA VAL A 43 2.34 26.15 -6.35
C VAL A 43 3.46 26.24 -7.37
N THR A 44 4.71 26.30 -6.90
CA THR A 44 5.91 26.27 -7.74
C THR A 44 6.48 24.85 -7.69
N LEU A 45 6.81 24.32 -8.86
CA LEU A 45 7.44 23.01 -9.02
C LEU A 45 8.96 23.14 -9.09
N ALA A 46 9.67 22.09 -8.76
CA ALA A 46 11.14 22.07 -8.75
C ALA A 46 11.79 22.32 -10.13
N ASP A 47 11.03 22.16 -11.21
CA ASP A 47 11.46 22.49 -12.58
C ASP A 47 11.12 23.93 -13.02
N GLY A 48 10.62 24.76 -12.10
CA GLY A 48 10.27 26.16 -12.32
C GLY A 48 8.87 26.40 -12.87
N ARG A 49 8.11 25.35 -13.23
CA ARG A 49 6.70 25.52 -13.62
C ARG A 49 5.85 25.96 -12.42
N THR A 50 4.78 26.66 -12.71
CA THR A 50 3.82 27.09 -11.68
C THR A 50 2.41 26.61 -12.01
N VAL A 51 1.64 26.28 -10.96
CA VAL A 51 0.24 25.93 -11.06
C VAL A 51 -0.55 26.86 -10.14
N GLU A 52 -1.63 27.42 -10.62
CA GLU A 52 -2.54 28.26 -9.84
C GLU A 52 -3.89 27.58 -9.63
N GLY A 53 -4.47 27.82 -8.48
CA GLY A 53 -5.78 27.28 -8.13
C GLY A 53 -6.41 28.03 -6.97
N SER A 54 -7.69 27.80 -6.73
CA SER A 54 -8.41 28.42 -5.61
C SER A 54 -7.94 27.84 -4.26
N HIS A 55 -7.57 26.56 -4.22
CA HIS A 55 -7.14 25.84 -3.01
C HIS A 55 -5.97 24.89 -3.34
N CYS A 56 -5.16 24.57 -2.34
CA CYS A 56 -4.13 23.55 -2.40
C CYS A 56 -4.31 22.59 -1.23
N LEU A 57 -4.43 21.28 -1.53
CA LEU A 57 -4.40 20.23 -0.53
C LEU A 57 -2.97 19.71 -0.38
N MET A 58 -2.42 19.79 0.83
CA MET A 58 -1.12 19.22 1.18
C MET A 58 -1.31 17.76 1.59
N ALA A 59 -1.04 16.85 0.65
CA ALA A 59 -1.18 15.39 0.85
C ALA A 59 0.17 14.70 0.52
N VAL A 60 1.26 15.17 1.16
CA VAL A 60 2.65 14.81 0.83
C VAL A 60 3.26 13.76 1.76
N GLY A 61 2.44 13.05 2.53
CA GLY A 61 2.85 12.04 3.50
C GLY A 61 2.59 12.45 4.94
N SER A 62 3.10 11.65 5.87
CA SER A 62 2.94 11.84 7.31
C SER A 62 4.27 11.68 8.03
N VAL A 63 4.39 12.30 9.18
CA VAL A 63 5.48 12.09 10.14
C VAL A 63 4.92 11.42 11.39
N PRO A 64 5.67 10.54 12.06
CA PRO A 64 5.21 9.91 13.28
C PRO A 64 5.05 10.96 14.40
N ASN A 65 3.97 10.87 15.17
CA ASN A 65 3.73 11.76 16.28
C ASN A 65 4.38 11.19 17.56
N THR A 66 5.71 11.16 17.58
CA THR A 66 6.54 10.55 18.63
C THR A 66 7.38 11.55 19.41
N GLU A 67 7.31 12.83 19.05
CA GLU A 67 8.01 13.91 19.75
C GLU A 67 7.46 14.08 21.18
N ASP A 68 8.32 14.51 22.09
CA ASP A 68 7.99 14.85 23.49
C ASP A 68 7.37 13.71 24.34
N LEU A 69 7.50 12.45 23.90
CA LEU A 69 7.03 11.29 24.65
C LEU A 69 8.08 10.75 25.66
N GLY A 70 9.26 11.36 25.74
CA GLY A 70 10.32 10.90 26.63
C GLY A 70 10.93 9.55 26.25
N LEU A 71 10.86 9.17 24.96
CA LEU A 71 11.26 7.84 24.47
C LEU A 71 12.74 7.53 24.78
N ASP A 72 13.63 8.49 24.55
CA ASP A 72 15.07 8.33 24.83
C ASP A 72 15.33 8.08 26.31
N GLY A 73 14.64 8.83 27.20
CA GLY A 73 14.72 8.63 28.65
C GLY A 73 14.21 7.28 29.11
N ALA A 74 13.29 6.67 28.36
CA ALA A 74 12.78 5.32 28.57
C ALA A 74 13.64 4.23 27.92
N GLY A 75 14.70 4.57 27.19
CA GLY A 75 15.56 3.63 26.46
C GLY A 75 14.91 3.06 25.18
N VAL A 76 13.90 3.73 24.63
CA VAL A 76 13.22 3.38 23.39
C VAL A 76 13.93 4.05 22.22
N ARG A 77 14.46 3.25 21.29
CA ARG A 77 15.09 3.78 20.08
C ARG A 77 14.06 4.17 19.02
N THR A 78 14.38 5.25 18.31
CA THR A 78 13.64 5.71 17.14
C THR A 78 14.57 5.71 15.91
N SER A 79 13.98 5.54 14.73
CA SER A 79 14.68 5.68 13.46
C SER A 79 15.02 7.14 13.17
N ALA A 80 15.84 7.38 12.14
CA ALA A 80 16.14 8.74 11.68
C ALA A 80 14.91 9.54 11.22
N SER A 81 13.80 8.85 10.88
CA SER A 81 12.52 9.46 10.53
C SER A 81 11.56 9.60 11.72
N GLY A 82 12.02 9.33 12.95
CA GLY A 82 11.26 9.45 14.18
C GLY A 82 10.36 8.27 14.54
N HIS A 83 10.31 7.20 13.72
CA HIS A 83 9.48 6.04 14.05
C HIS A 83 10.12 5.19 15.15
N VAL A 84 9.29 4.64 16.04
CA VAL A 84 9.72 3.72 17.09
C VAL A 84 10.17 2.40 16.48
N GLU A 85 11.41 2.01 16.75
CA GLU A 85 11.94 0.72 16.29
C GLU A 85 11.33 -0.44 17.07
N VAL A 86 10.77 -1.41 16.36
CA VAL A 86 10.17 -2.63 16.92
C VAL A 86 10.66 -3.89 16.23
N ASP A 87 10.62 -5.00 16.96
CA ASP A 87 10.84 -6.32 16.40
C ASP A 87 9.52 -6.93 15.83
N LEU A 88 9.60 -8.16 15.36
CA LEU A 88 8.49 -8.87 14.74
C LEU A 88 7.30 -9.18 15.67
N VAL A 89 7.45 -8.97 16.98
CA VAL A 89 6.38 -9.10 17.97
C VAL A 89 6.06 -7.75 18.62
N SER A 90 6.44 -6.66 17.95
CA SER A 90 6.17 -5.27 18.37
C SER A 90 6.89 -4.82 19.66
N ARG A 91 7.95 -5.52 20.10
CA ARG A 91 8.76 -5.05 21.22
C ARG A 91 9.67 -3.92 20.77
N THR A 92 9.82 -2.92 21.59
CA THR A 92 10.84 -1.88 21.43
C THR A 92 12.21 -2.32 21.98
N SER A 93 13.20 -1.45 21.89
CA SER A 93 14.50 -1.65 22.52
C SER A 93 14.45 -1.64 24.05
N ALA A 94 13.44 -1.03 24.66
CA ALA A 94 13.24 -0.98 26.10
C ALA A 94 12.46 -2.19 26.60
N ARG A 95 12.95 -2.84 27.65
CA ARG A 95 12.29 -4.02 28.23
C ARG A 95 10.89 -3.70 28.74
N GLY A 96 9.90 -4.48 28.33
CA GLY A 96 8.51 -4.33 28.75
C GLY A 96 7.75 -3.22 28.04
N VAL A 97 8.38 -2.54 27.06
CA VAL A 97 7.76 -1.49 26.26
C VAL A 97 7.51 -2.03 24.84
N TYR A 98 6.30 -1.81 24.36
CA TYR A 98 5.82 -2.22 23.01
C TYR A 98 5.30 -1.00 22.28
N ALA A 99 5.34 -1.04 20.95
CA ALA A 99 4.71 -0.02 20.10
C ALA A 99 3.98 -0.70 18.92
N ALA A 100 2.86 -0.12 18.53
CA ALA A 100 2.03 -0.66 17.45
C ALA A 100 1.41 0.49 16.64
N GLY A 101 1.17 0.25 15.35
CA GLY A 101 0.57 1.21 14.44
C GLY A 101 1.57 2.13 13.76
N ASP A 102 1.07 3.23 13.24
CA ASP A 102 1.80 4.16 12.36
C ASP A 102 3.07 4.72 12.97
N CYS A 103 3.10 4.87 14.29
CA CYS A 103 4.31 5.31 15.02
C CYS A 103 5.50 4.37 14.85
N THR A 104 5.29 3.11 14.41
CA THR A 104 6.37 2.15 14.17
C THR A 104 6.93 2.21 12.74
N GLY A 105 6.19 2.82 11.80
CA GLY A 105 6.59 2.92 10.40
C GLY A 105 6.65 1.59 9.64
N VAL A 106 6.13 0.49 10.20
CA VAL A 106 6.17 -0.84 9.56
C VAL A 106 5.27 -0.87 8.33
N LEU A 107 4.00 -0.60 8.49
CA LEU A 107 3.02 -0.31 7.43
C LEU A 107 1.94 0.59 8.02
N LEU A 108 1.61 1.69 7.32
CA LEU A 108 0.65 2.67 7.78
C LEU A 108 -0.79 2.22 7.43
N LEU A 109 -1.21 1.10 8.04
CA LEU A 109 -2.52 0.47 7.83
C LEU A 109 -3.19 0.16 9.17
N ALA A 110 -4.46 0.52 9.31
CA ALA A 110 -5.24 0.26 10.53
C ALA A 110 -5.30 -1.23 10.89
N SER A 111 -5.37 -2.12 9.89
CA SER A 111 -5.34 -3.58 10.06
C SER A 111 -4.01 -4.06 10.65
N VAL A 112 -2.90 -3.49 10.20
CA VAL A 112 -1.56 -3.77 10.74
C VAL A 112 -1.43 -3.26 12.15
N ALA A 113 -1.87 -2.04 12.43
CA ALA A 113 -1.88 -1.47 13.79
C ALA A 113 -2.65 -2.36 14.78
N ALA A 114 -3.84 -2.83 14.38
CA ALA A 114 -4.67 -3.72 15.20
C ALA A 114 -3.98 -5.06 15.46
N MET A 115 -3.33 -5.65 14.44
CA MET A 115 -2.64 -6.93 14.59
C MET A 115 -1.35 -6.79 15.40
N GLN A 116 -0.57 -5.74 15.18
CA GLN A 116 0.60 -5.43 16.00
C GLN A 116 0.21 -5.29 17.47
N GLY A 117 -0.87 -4.57 17.79
CA GLY A 117 -1.36 -4.42 19.14
C GLY A 117 -1.77 -5.74 19.79
N ARG A 118 -2.45 -6.63 19.06
CA ARG A 118 -2.80 -7.98 19.54
C ARG A 118 -1.56 -8.82 19.83
N ILE A 119 -0.63 -8.87 18.89
CA ILE A 119 0.63 -9.62 19.02
C ILE A 119 1.43 -9.09 20.22
N ALA A 120 1.55 -7.77 20.36
CA ALA A 120 2.23 -7.12 21.46
C ALA A 120 1.65 -7.56 22.82
N MET A 121 0.32 -7.51 22.97
CA MET A 121 -0.35 -7.88 24.20
C MET A 121 -0.26 -9.38 24.51
N TRP A 122 -0.47 -10.25 23.53
CA TRP A 122 -0.29 -11.69 23.71
C TRP A 122 1.14 -12.02 24.13
N HIS A 123 2.12 -11.45 23.46
CA HIS A 123 3.54 -11.64 23.81
C HIS A 123 3.87 -11.11 25.22
N ALA A 124 3.37 -9.91 25.57
CA ALA A 124 3.58 -9.32 26.90
C ALA A 124 3.00 -10.19 28.02
N LEU A 125 1.89 -10.90 27.77
CA LEU A 125 1.24 -11.83 28.68
C LEU A 125 1.86 -13.23 28.67
N GLY A 126 2.91 -13.47 27.91
CA GLY A 126 3.62 -14.75 27.87
C GLY A 126 2.95 -15.80 26.96
N ALA A 127 2.00 -15.41 26.13
CA ALA A 127 1.42 -16.32 25.14
C ALA A 127 2.39 -16.58 23.99
N ALA A 128 2.33 -17.79 23.42
CA ALA A 128 3.01 -18.07 22.17
C ALA A 128 2.33 -17.31 21.01
N VAL A 129 3.10 -16.52 20.29
CA VAL A 129 2.60 -15.71 19.17
C VAL A 129 3.41 -15.98 17.90
N ALA A 130 2.71 -16.02 16.76
CA ALA A 130 3.34 -15.95 15.46
C ALA A 130 3.61 -14.47 15.11
N PRO A 131 4.78 -14.13 14.58
CA PRO A 131 5.06 -12.80 14.04
C PRO A 131 4.08 -12.44 12.93
N LEU A 132 3.81 -11.14 12.75
CA LEU A 132 3.04 -10.67 11.62
C LEU A 132 3.82 -10.89 10.31
N ASP A 133 3.26 -11.68 9.41
CA ASP A 133 3.80 -11.82 8.05
C ASP A 133 3.25 -10.69 7.16
N LEU A 134 4.09 -9.72 6.88
CA LEU A 134 3.73 -8.56 6.05
C LEU A 134 3.38 -8.93 4.60
N ARG A 135 3.79 -10.12 4.13
CA ARG A 135 3.47 -10.58 2.77
C ARG A 135 2.03 -11.05 2.63
N THR A 136 1.36 -11.37 3.71
CA THR A 136 -0.06 -11.77 3.70
C THR A 136 -0.99 -10.59 3.95
N VAL A 137 -0.44 -9.43 4.30
CA VAL A 137 -1.21 -8.20 4.50
C VAL A 137 -1.62 -7.62 3.16
N SER A 138 -2.92 -7.44 2.95
CA SER A 138 -3.43 -6.66 1.84
C SER A 138 -3.40 -5.17 2.16
N SER A 139 -3.00 -4.37 1.18
CA SER A 139 -3.10 -2.90 1.21
C SER A 139 -4.14 -2.42 0.21
N ASN A 140 -4.81 -1.31 0.53
CA ASN A 140 -5.86 -0.77 -0.31
C ASN A 140 -5.70 0.73 -0.49
N VAL A 141 -5.89 1.19 -1.74
CA VAL A 141 -6.02 2.61 -2.09
C VAL A 141 -7.46 2.85 -2.50
N PHE A 142 -8.18 3.68 -1.74
CA PHE A 142 -9.61 3.93 -1.91
C PHE A 142 -9.88 5.03 -2.94
N THR A 143 -9.27 4.91 -4.10
CA THR A 143 -9.54 5.72 -5.28
C THR A 143 -10.74 5.17 -6.05
N ASP A 144 -11.05 5.74 -7.21
CA ASP A 144 -12.07 5.21 -8.11
C ASP A 144 -11.47 5.15 -9.53
N PRO A 145 -11.11 3.93 -10.02
CA PRO A 145 -11.25 2.62 -9.35
C PRO A 145 -10.35 2.47 -8.12
N GLU A 146 -10.72 1.57 -7.20
CA GLU A 146 -9.87 1.18 -6.07
C GLU A 146 -8.70 0.31 -6.53
N ILE A 147 -7.63 0.30 -5.75
CA ILE A 147 -6.49 -0.61 -5.94
C ILE A 147 -6.32 -1.42 -4.67
N GLY A 148 -6.35 -2.75 -4.80
CA GLY A 148 -5.98 -3.68 -3.74
C GLY A 148 -4.72 -4.45 -4.13
N SER A 149 -3.76 -4.60 -3.22
CA SER A 149 -2.52 -5.33 -3.48
C SER A 149 -2.13 -6.23 -2.30
N VAL A 150 -1.45 -7.34 -2.59
CA VAL A 150 -0.95 -8.29 -1.59
C VAL A 150 0.28 -9.03 -2.08
N GLY A 151 1.22 -9.33 -1.20
CA GLY A 151 2.34 -10.22 -1.45
C GLY A 151 3.47 -9.61 -2.27
N TYR A 152 4.08 -10.41 -3.13
CA TYR A 152 5.14 -9.96 -4.03
C TYR A 152 4.58 -9.06 -5.12
N THR A 153 5.37 -8.07 -5.50
CA THR A 153 5.02 -7.06 -6.50
C THR A 153 5.61 -7.37 -7.87
N GLN A 154 5.12 -6.69 -8.92
CA GLN A 154 5.76 -6.70 -10.25
C GLN A 154 7.23 -6.29 -10.14
N ALA A 155 7.55 -5.27 -9.35
CA ALA A 155 8.92 -4.80 -9.14
C ALA A 155 9.82 -5.86 -8.48
N ASP A 156 9.27 -6.77 -7.67
CA ASP A 156 10.04 -7.90 -7.11
C ASP A 156 10.39 -8.93 -8.19
N VAL A 157 9.46 -9.17 -9.11
CA VAL A 157 9.68 -10.07 -10.25
C VAL A 157 10.71 -9.49 -11.22
N ASP A 158 10.56 -8.22 -11.59
CA ASP A 158 11.45 -7.52 -12.52
C ASP A 158 12.87 -7.40 -11.99
N ALA A 159 13.02 -7.22 -10.68
CA ALA A 159 14.31 -7.20 -9.98
C ALA A 159 14.91 -8.60 -9.75
N GLY A 160 14.23 -9.67 -10.16
CA GLY A 160 14.69 -11.05 -9.95
C GLY A 160 14.71 -11.51 -8.48
N ARG A 161 14.03 -10.78 -7.58
CA ARG A 161 13.92 -11.17 -6.16
C ARG A 161 13.11 -12.44 -5.96
N VAL A 162 12.25 -12.77 -6.91
CA VAL A 162 11.44 -13.98 -6.92
C VAL A 162 11.31 -14.53 -8.33
N ASN A 163 11.43 -15.86 -8.48
CA ASN A 163 11.20 -16.53 -9.76
C ASN A 163 9.69 -16.80 -9.90
N ALA A 164 9.00 -15.96 -10.66
CA ALA A 164 7.56 -15.98 -10.77
C ALA A 164 7.07 -15.81 -12.21
N GLU A 165 5.80 -16.12 -12.40
CA GLU A 165 5.00 -15.77 -13.57
C GLU A 165 3.98 -14.73 -13.14
N VAL A 166 3.70 -13.79 -14.05
CA VAL A 166 2.70 -12.75 -13.86
C VAL A 166 1.65 -12.90 -14.96
N VAL A 167 0.40 -12.94 -14.54
CA VAL A 167 -0.76 -13.00 -15.46
C VAL A 167 -1.68 -11.84 -15.12
N THR A 168 -2.06 -11.07 -16.14
CA THR A 168 -2.98 -9.95 -16.01
C THR A 168 -4.21 -10.18 -16.86
N LEU A 169 -5.40 -10.06 -16.26
CA LEU A 169 -6.69 -10.16 -16.91
C LEU A 169 -7.40 -8.81 -16.86
N PRO A 170 -7.55 -8.10 -17.98
CA PRO A 170 -8.30 -6.85 -18.02
C PRO A 170 -9.79 -7.05 -17.71
N LEU A 171 -10.39 -6.16 -16.91
CA LEU A 171 -11.83 -6.23 -16.62
C LEU A 171 -12.69 -6.07 -17.87
N ALA A 172 -12.23 -5.31 -18.85
CA ALA A 172 -12.90 -5.16 -20.15
C ALA A 172 -13.15 -6.49 -20.89
N THR A 173 -12.45 -7.58 -20.53
CA THR A 173 -12.68 -8.93 -21.09
C THR A 173 -13.62 -9.77 -20.24
N ASN A 174 -13.91 -9.37 -19.00
CA ASN A 174 -14.78 -10.10 -18.09
C ASN A 174 -16.26 -9.83 -18.41
N ALA A 175 -17.07 -10.87 -18.54
CA ALA A 175 -18.48 -10.77 -18.90
C ALA A 175 -19.29 -9.97 -17.87
N ARG A 176 -19.06 -10.20 -16.57
CA ARG A 176 -19.78 -9.48 -15.50
C ARG A 176 -19.38 -8.00 -15.46
N ALA A 177 -18.11 -7.69 -15.63
CA ALA A 177 -17.65 -6.30 -15.72
C ALA A 177 -18.31 -5.56 -16.90
N LYS A 178 -18.39 -6.21 -18.07
CA LYS A 178 -19.10 -5.65 -19.24
C LYS A 178 -20.56 -5.36 -18.95
N MET A 179 -21.26 -6.25 -18.27
CA MET A 179 -22.68 -6.04 -17.89
C MET A 179 -22.86 -4.83 -16.95
N GLN A 180 -21.85 -4.48 -16.20
CA GLN A 180 -21.84 -3.34 -15.28
C GLN A 180 -21.24 -2.07 -15.91
N GLY A 181 -20.80 -2.14 -17.17
CA GLY A 181 -20.13 -1.02 -17.86
C GLY A 181 -18.73 -0.71 -17.33
N ILE A 182 -18.10 -1.65 -16.61
CA ILE A 182 -16.75 -1.49 -16.09
C ILE A 182 -15.76 -1.82 -17.20
N THR A 183 -15.01 -0.81 -17.63
CA THR A 183 -14.01 -0.92 -18.71
C THR A 183 -12.59 -0.79 -18.18
N ASP A 184 -12.42 -0.08 -17.08
CA ASP A 184 -11.11 0.21 -16.48
C ASP A 184 -10.76 -0.81 -15.40
N GLY A 185 -9.47 -1.17 -15.36
CA GLY A 185 -8.93 -2.04 -14.34
C GLY A 185 -8.62 -3.45 -14.81
N PHE A 186 -8.07 -4.22 -13.88
CA PHE A 186 -7.60 -5.58 -14.14
C PHE A 186 -7.47 -6.37 -12.84
N VAL A 187 -7.29 -7.69 -12.99
CA VAL A 187 -6.76 -8.57 -11.95
C VAL A 187 -5.39 -9.09 -12.40
N LYS A 188 -4.38 -8.84 -11.59
CA LYS A 188 -3.01 -9.33 -11.80
C LYS A 188 -2.71 -10.38 -10.72
N VAL A 189 -2.24 -11.54 -11.13
CA VAL A 189 -1.84 -12.62 -10.23
C VAL A 189 -0.37 -12.95 -10.46
N ILE A 190 0.38 -13.05 -9.38
CA ILE A 190 1.79 -13.42 -9.37
C ILE A 190 1.91 -14.80 -8.73
N CYS A 191 2.44 -15.78 -9.46
CA CYS A 191 2.62 -17.13 -8.94
C CYS A 191 4.05 -17.64 -9.17
N ARG A 192 4.52 -18.53 -8.30
CA ARG A 192 5.85 -19.14 -8.44
C ARG A 192 5.91 -20.03 -9.66
N ARG A 193 6.96 -19.88 -10.45
CA ARG A 193 7.25 -20.84 -11.54
C ARG A 193 7.39 -22.26 -10.98
N GLY A 194 6.85 -23.20 -11.70
CA GLY A 194 6.87 -24.63 -11.37
C GLY A 194 5.79 -25.06 -10.39
N THR A 195 5.72 -24.47 -9.19
CA THR A 195 4.70 -24.86 -8.18
C THR A 195 3.34 -24.21 -8.41
N ARG A 196 3.28 -23.12 -9.18
CA ARG A 196 2.08 -22.32 -9.45
C ARG A 196 1.39 -21.77 -8.18
N ILE A 197 2.09 -21.76 -7.04
CA ILE A 197 1.57 -21.17 -5.80
C ILE A 197 1.43 -19.66 -5.98
N VAL A 198 0.27 -19.11 -5.64
CA VAL A 198 0.01 -17.67 -5.61
C VAL A 198 0.87 -17.02 -4.52
N ILE A 199 1.64 -16.01 -4.88
CA ILE A 199 2.56 -15.31 -3.97
C ILE A 199 2.33 -13.81 -3.94
N GLY A 200 1.43 -13.30 -4.76
CA GLY A 200 1.07 -11.90 -4.80
C GLY A 200 -0.02 -11.63 -5.83
N GLY A 201 -0.55 -10.42 -5.80
CA GLY A 201 -1.50 -9.97 -6.79
C GLY A 201 -1.97 -8.54 -6.56
N VAL A 202 -2.56 -7.99 -7.61
CA VAL A 202 -3.13 -6.65 -7.64
C VAL A 202 -4.51 -6.70 -8.29
N VAL A 203 -5.46 -6.03 -7.69
CA VAL A 203 -6.80 -5.84 -8.24
C VAL A 203 -7.02 -4.34 -8.41
N VAL A 204 -7.37 -3.92 -9.62
CA VAL A 204 -7.82 -2.56 -9.92
C VAL A 204 -9.25 -2.66 -10.39
N ALA A 205 -10.20 -2.26 -9.55
CA ALA A 205 -11.64 -2.45 -9.81
C ALA A 205 -12.46 -1.59 -8.86
N PRO A 206 -13.77 -1.37 -9.12
CA PRO A 206 -14.71 -1.05 -8.05
C PRO A 206 -14.68 -2.14 -6.98
N HIS A 207 -14.64 -1.76 -5.70
CA HIS A 207 -14.56 -2.68 -4.54
C HIS A 207 -13.31 -3.60 -4.56
N ALA A 208 -12.17 -3.12 -5.09
CA ALA A 208 -10.92 -3.90 -5.06
C ALA A 208 -10.50 -4.24 -3.62
N SER A 209 -10.85 -3.40 -2.65
CA SER A 209 -10.64 -3.61 -1.21
C SER A 209 -11.33 -4.87 -0.65
N GLU A 210 -12.44 -5.28 -1.25
CA GLU A 210 -13.13 -6.53 -0.92
C GLU A 210 -12.58 -7.70 -1.73
N LEU A 211 -12.32 -7.48 -3.01
CA LEU A 211 -11.89 -8.53 -3.94
C LEU A 211 -10.48 -9.05 -3.63
N ILE A 212 -9.58 -8.18 -3.15
CA ILE A 212 -8.20 -8.57 -2.83
C ILE A 212 -8.12 -9.63 -1.72
N PHE A 213 -9.14 -9.75 -0.89
CA PHE A 213 -9.19 -10.72 0.20
C PHE A 213 -9.03 -12.16 -0.28
N GLY A 214 -9.62 -12.52 -1.42
CA GLY A 214 -9.45 -13.84 -2.03
C GLY A 214 -8.00 -14.15 -2.39
N LEU A 215 -7.28 -13.18 -2.95
CA LEU A 215 -5.85 -13.33 -3.23
C LEU A 215 -5.00 -13.33 -1.97
N ALA A 216 -5.34 -12.55 -0.96
CA ALA A 216 -4.64 -12.55 0.33
C ALA A 216 -4.74 -13.93 1.01
N LEU A 217 -5.92 -14.55 1.01
CA LEU A 217 -6.11 -15.93 1.49
C LEU A 217 -5.31 -16.93 0.66
N ALA A 218 -5.27 -16.78 -0.67
CA ALA A 218 -4.50 -17.66 -1.53
C ALA A 218 -2.99 -17.57 -1.24
N VAL A 219 -2.48 -16.37 -0.97
CA VAL A 219 -1.08 -16.15 -0.56
C VAL A 219 -0.81 -16.79 0.81
N GLU A 220 -1.64 -16.52 1.80
CA GLU A 220 -1.49 -17.03 3.16
C GLU A 220 -1.55 -18.56 3.20
N GLN A 221 -2.54 -19.14 2.54
CA GLN A 221 -2.76 -20.59 2.51
C GLN A 221 -1.92 -21.32 1.44
N ARG A 222 -1.10 -20.57 0.70
CA ARG A 222 -0.21 -21.09 -0.35
C ARG A 222 -0.96 -21.89 -1.42
N LEU A 223 -2.16 -21.43 -1.79
CA LEU A 223 -2.96 -22.03 -2.84
C LEU A 223 -2.30 -21.86 -4.20
N THR A 224 -2.52 -22.83 -5.08
CA THR A 224 -2.10 -22.72 -6.48
C THR A 224 -3.13 -21.92 -7.29
N VAL A 225 -2.69 -21.36 -8.42
CA VAL A 225 -3.61 -20.68 -9.35
C VAL A 225 -4.71 -21.63 -9.86
N ASP A 226 -4.42 -22.93 -9.98
CA ASP A 226 -5.40 -23.93 -10.41
C ASP A 226 -6.48 -24.14 -9.35
N GLN A 227 -6.12 -24.13 -8.05
CA GLN A 227 -7.09 -24.21 -6.95
C GLN A 227 -7.95 -22.93 -6.89
N VAL A 228 -7.36 -21.76 -7.09
CA VAL A 228 -8.12 -20.49 -7.13
C VAL A 228 -9.06 -20.45 -8.32
N ALA A 229 -8.64 -20.94 -9.49
CA ALA A 229 -9.46 -20.95 -10.70
C ALA A 229 -10.59 -21.98 -10.66
N ALA A 230 -10.52 -22.99 -9.79
CA ALA A 230 -11.54 -24.02 -9.63
C ALA A 230 -12.70 -23.63 -8.70
N THR A 231 -12.61 -22.45 -8.05
CA THR A 231 -13.67 -21.91 -7.16
C THR A 231 -14.56 -20.93 -7.90
#